data_3e49033fb67d804799af90747db3ad4b
#
_entry.id   3e49033fb67d804799af90747db3ad4b
#
_cell.length_a   1.000
_cell.length_b   1.000
_cell.length_c   1.000
_cell.angle_alpha   90.00
_cell.angle_beta   90.00
_cell.angle_gamma   90.00
#
_symmetry.space_group_name_H-M   'P 1'
#
loop_
_entity.id
_entity.type
_entity.pdbx_description
1 polymer ?
#
loop_
_entity_poly.entity_id
_entity_poly.type
_entity_poly.pdbx_seq_one_letter_code
_entity_poly.pdbx_strand_id
1 'polypeptide(L)'
;MKTFREFVLECNSVQESSLNRIRTKSQKGGTAIVSAERGNKSLAENRARSQQMDRDIRGKGLPGATKVSGRYDERGDDGKTTKVKERSHVVSSGKMGKRKFSKAVKSLGKKYGQDSVLIQKKPGGSASLQATRKGGLGGAKSINVGKMQPGTTGEADTKIKGKTFTYG
;
A
#
# COMPACT_ATOMS: atom_id res chain seq x y z
N MET A 1 9.57 21.74 -30.67
CA MET A 1 10.28 20.58 -30.07
C MET A 1 10.59 20.91 -28.63
N LYS A 2 10.16 20.06 -27.69
CA LYS A 2 10.44 20.30 -26.26
C LYS A 2 11.93 20.08 -25.98
N THR A 3 12.52 20.94 -25.16
CA THR A 3 13.90 20.77 -24.70
C THR A 3 13.96 19.65 -23.65
N PHE A 4 15.14 19.07 -23.44
CA PHE A 4 15.38 18.06 -22.40
C PHE A 4 14.99 18.58 -21.00
N ARG A 5 15.21 19.88 -20.75
CA ARG A 5 14.85 20.55 -19.49
C ARG A 5 13.33 20.61 -19.29
N GLU A 6 12.56 20.90 -20.32
CA GLU A 6 11.10 20.89 -20.28
C GLU A 6 10.56 19.47 -20.06
N PHE A 7 11.17 18.47 -20.70
CA PHE A 7 10.83 17.06 -20.48
C PHE A 7 11.09 16.64 -19.03
N VAL A 8 12.24 17.01 -18.45
CA VAL A 8 12.56 16.71 -17.04
C VAL A 8 11.61 17.40 -16.09
N LEU A 9 11.21 18.64 -16.34
CA LEU A 9 10.23 19.38 -15.54
C LEU A 9 8.84 18.72 -15.61
N GLU A 10 8.39 18.29 -16.79
CA GLU A 10 7.13 17.54 -16.93
C GLU A 10 7.18 16.19 -16.22
N CYS A 11 8.27 15.45 -16.33
CA CYS A 11 8.45 14.20 -15.58
C CYS A 11 8.39 14.42 -14.07
N ASN A 12 9.01 15.47 -13.56
CA ASN A 12 8.98 15.83 -12.16
C ASN A 12 7.56 16.23 -11.69
N SER A 13 6.84 17.01 -12.51
CA SER A 13 5.46 17.42 -12.18
C SER A 13 4.52 16.22 -12.14
N VAL A 14 4.68 15.25 -13.05
CA VAL A 14 3.90 14.00 -13.04
C VAL A 14 4.22 13.14 -11.81
N GLN A 15 5.48 13.12 -11.37
CA GLN A 15 5.89 12.40 -10.16
C GLN A 15 5.31 13.03 -8.89
N GLU A 16 5.32 14.36 -8.78
CA GLU A 16 4.69 15.09 -7.70
C GLU A 16 3.17 14.85 -7.64
N SER A 17 2.52 14.83 -8.81
CA SER A 17 1.08 14.59 -8.89
C SER A 17 0.67 13.22 -8.34
N SER A 18 1.50 12.18 -8.43
CA SER A 18 1.16 10.83 -7.97
C SER A 18 1.17 10.71 -6.45
N LEU A 19 2.21 11.25 -5.77
CA LEU A 19 2.26 11.27 -4.31
C LEU A 19 1.18 12.21 -3.73
N ASN A 20 1.02 13.40 -4.32
CA ASN A 20 -0.01 14.35 -3.93
C ASN A 20 -1.42 13.75 -4.10
N ARG A 21 -1.66 12.95 -5.13
CA ARG A 21 -2.93 12.23 -5.32
C ARG A 21 -3.20 11.24 -4.20
N ILE A 22 -2.19 10.46 -3.77
CA ILE A 22 -2.32 9.55 -2.62
C ILE A 22 -2.62 10.34 -1.34
N ARG A 23 -1.88 11.42 -1.08
CA ARG A 23 -2.09 12.30 0.09
C ARG A 23 -3.50 12.89 0.09
N THR A 24 -3.94 13.43 -1.04
CA THR A 24 -5.29 13.99 -1.19
C THR A 24 -6.37 12.93 -0.91
N LYS A 25 -6.21 11.72 -1.44
CA LYS A 25 -7.12 10.60 -1.15
C LYS A 25 -7.13 10.25 0.33
N SER A 26 -5.95 10.22 0.96
CA SER A 26 -5.79 9.96 2.41
C SER A 26 -6.45 11.03 3.28
N GLN A 27 -6.45 12.28 2.83
CA GLN A 27 -7.09 13.41 3.53
C GLN A 27 -8.60 13.49 3.31
N LYS A 28 -9.11 12.97 2.19
CA LYS A 28 -10.53 13.01 1.84
C LYS A 28 -11.32 11.78 2.27
N GLY A 29 -10.67 10.65 2.48
CA GLY A 29 -11.34 9.39 2.78
C GLY A 29 -10.42 8.36 3.40
N GLY A 30 -10.93 7.13 3.52
CA GLY A 30 -10.13 5.99 3.91
C GLY A 30 -9.16 5.58 2.80
N THR A 31 -7.99 5.11 3.19
CA THR A 31 -7.01 4.50 2.29
C THR A 31 -6.49 3.20 2.87
N ALA A 32 -6.01 2.32 2.02
CA ALA A 32 -5.40 1.08 2.43
C ALA A 32 -4.22 0.72 1.52
N ILE A 33 -3.29 -0.07 2.05
CA ILE A 33 -2.22 -0.69 1.27
C ILE A 33 -2.37 -2.20 1.37
N VAL A 34 -2.47 -2.84 0.21
CA VAL A 34 -2.56 -4.30 0.08
C VAL A 34 -1.58 -4.78 -0.99
N SER A 35 -1.07 -6.00 -0.83
CA SER A 35 -0.19 -6.62 -1.81
C SER A 35 -0.73 -7.95 -2.29
N ALA A 36 -0.43 -8.29 -3.54
CA ALA A 36 -0.69 -9.60 -4.11
C ALA A 36 0.58 -10.45 -4.20
N GLU A 37 1.76 -9.85 -3.94
CA GLU A 37 3.04 -10.53 -4.07
C GLU A 37 3.27 -11.52 -2.91
N ARG A 38 4.02 -12.57 -3.23
CA ARG A 38 4.50 -13.58 -2.27
C ARG A 38 5.94 -13.91 -2.60
N GLY A 39 6.79 -13.97 -1.56
CA GLY A 39 8.21 -14.26 -1.71
C GLY A 39 8.52 -15.63 -2.34
N ASN A 40 7.60 -16.60 -2.18
CA ASN A 40 7.73 -17.94 -2.75
C ASN A 40 7.17 -18.08 -4.19
N LYS A 41 6.81 -16.97 -4.83
CA LYS A 41 6.27 -16.93 -6.20
C LYS A 41 7.26 -16.29 -7.17
N SER A 42 7.24 -16.76 -8.42
CA SER A 42 8.02 -16.17 -9.49
C SER A 42 7.56 -14.73 -9.82
N LEU A 43 8.40 -13.98 -10.52
CA LEU A 43 8.03 -12.64 -11.02
C LEU A 43 6.81 -12.67 -11.93
N ALA A 44 6.69 -13.69 -12.79
CA ALA A 44 5.55 -13.85 -13.69
C ALA A 44 4.26 -14.12 -12.91
N GLU A 45 4.31 -15.03 -11.93
CA GLU A 45 3.17 -15.31 -11.05
C GLU A 45 2.76 -14.07 -10.24
N ASN A 46 3.71 -13.36 -9.63
CA ASN A 46 3.43 -12.14 -8.87
C ASN A 46 2.84 -11.04 -9.75
N ARG A 47 3.29 -10.92 -11.02
CA ARG A 47 2.71 -9.98 -11.98
C ARG A 47 1.26 -10.34 -12.32
N ALA A 48 0.96 -11.61 -12.57
CA ALA A 48 -0.39 -12.09 -12.84
C ALA A 48 -1.31 -11.87 -11.61
N ARG A 49 -0.83 -12.16 -10.41
CA ARG A 49 -1.54 -11.91 -9.15
C ARG A 49 -1.84 -10.42 -8.94
N SER A 50 -0.89 -9.54 -9.23
CA SER A 50 -1.07 -8.09 -9.17
C SER A 50 -2.14 -7.59 -10.14
N GLN A 51 -2.16 -8.11 -11.37
CA GLN A 51 -3.20 -7.78 -12.35
C GLN A 51 -4.59 -8.30 -11.92
N GLN A 52 -4.65 -9.48 -11.32
CA GLN A 52 -5.90 -10.01 -10.79
C GLN A 52 -6.40 -9.19 -9.61
N MET A 53 -5.51 -8.72 -8.73
CA MET A 53 -5.87 -7.83 -7.63
C MET A 53 -6.46 -6.51 -8.14
N ASP A 54 -5.93 -5.93 -9.20
CA ASP A 54 -6.51 -4.73 -9.84
C ASP A 54 -7.98 -4.97 -10.26
N ARG A 55 -8.27 -6.12 -10.85
CA ARG A 55 -9.64 -6.51 -11.22
C ARG A 55 -10.53 -6.73 -9.99
N ASP A 56 -10.01 -7.41 -8.98
CA ASP A 56 -10.75 -7.70 -7.74
C ASP A 56 -11.08 -6.42 -6.95
N ILE A 57 -10.15 -5.45 -6.90
CA ILE A 57 -10.37 -4.14 -6.28
C ILE A 57 -11.58 -3.44 -6.94
N ARG A 58 -11.59 -3.38 -8.27
CA ARG A 58 -12.68 -2.79 -9.04
C ARG A 58 -13.98 -3.58 -8.90
N GLY A 59 -13.90 -4.91 -8.92
CA GLY A 59 -15.04 -5.81 -8.71
C GLY A 59 -15.72 -5.67 -7.36
N LYS A 60 -15.01 -5.16 -6.35
CA LYS A 60 -15.57 -4.82 -5.04
C LYS A 60 -16.21 -3.42 -4.99
N GLY A 61 -16.24 -2.69 -6.11
CA GLY A 61 -16.77 -1.33 -6.18
C GLY A 61 -15.83 -0.26 -5.63
N LEU A 62 -14.55 -0.58 -5.49
CA LEU A 62 -13.52 0.36 -5.09
C LEU A 62 -12.90 1.07 -6.30
N PRO A 63 -12.45 2.33 -6.15
CA PRO A 63 -11.68 3.00 -7.19
C PRO A 63 -10.42 2.22 -7.55
N GLY A 64 -9.93 2.36 -8.79
CA GLY A 64 -8.67 1.75 -9.22
C GLY A 64 -7.50 2.14 -8.31
N ALA A 65 -6.66 1.17 -8.00
CA ALA A 65 -5.53 1.36 -7.11
C ALA A 65 -4.36 2.10 -7.77
N THR A 66 -3.54 2.73 -6.96
CA THR A 66 -2.22 3.26 -7.36
C THR A 66 -1.15 2.24 -6.96
N LYS A 67 -0.34 1.81 -7.92
CA LYS A 67 0.77 0.87 -7.66
C LYS A 67 1.95 1.60 -7.03
N VAL A 68 2.48 1.02 -5.99
CA VAL A 68 3.62 1.53 -5.21
C VAL A 68 4.60 0.39 -4.93
N SER A 69 5.83 0.73 -4.54
CA SER A 69 6.82 -0.24 -4.06
C SER A 69 7.09 0.01 -2.59
N GLY A 70 6.77 -0.96 -1.76
CA GLY A 70 7.11 -0.98 -0.34
C GLY A 70 8.48 -1.59 -0.11
N ARG A 71 9.16 -1.13 0.94
CA ARG A 71 10.36 -1.75 1.50
C ARG A 71 10.16 -1.90 3.00
N TYR A 72 10.51 -3.04 3.53
CA TYR A 72 10.48 -3.30 4.95
C TYR A 72 11.58 -4.30 5.33
N ASP A 73 11.95 -4.26 6.58
CA ASP A 73 12.93 -5.17 7.13
C ASP A 73 12.20 -6.40 7.70
N GLU A 74 12.48 -7.57 7.14
CA GLU A 74 11.96 -8.84 7.61
C GLU A 74 13.03 -9.53 8.47
N ARG A 75 12.65 -9.89 9.69
CA ARG A 75 13.53 -10.63 10.60
C ARG A 75 13.27 -12.12 10.43
N GLY A 76 14.26 -12.83 9.94
CA GLY A 76 14.22 -14.28 9.81
C GLY A 76 14.33 -14.99 11.16
N ASP A 77 13.95 -16.26 11.20
CA ASP A 77 14.06 -17.12 12.39
C ASP A 77 15.51 -17.27 12.88
N ASP A 78 16.48 -17.02 11.99
CA ASP A 78 17.92 -16.98 12.28
C ASP A 78 18.38 -15.65 12.91
N GLY A 79 17.47 -14.73 13.18
CA GLY A 79 17.72 -13.39 13.73
C GLY A 79 18.30 -12.38 12.74
N LYS A 80 18.55 -12.78 11.48
CA LYS A 80 19.03 -11.88 10.44
C LYS A 80 17.91 -11.01 9.88
N THR A 81 18.23 -9.76 9.62
CA THR A 81 17.31 -8.82 8.99
C THR A 81 17.58 -8.78 7.48
N THR A 82 16.56 -9.06 6.70
CA THR A 82 16.58 -8.99 5.24
C THR A 82 15.66 -7.88 4.74
N LYS A 83 16.20 -7.02 3.88
CA LYS A 83 15.38 -5.97 3.22
C LYS A 83 14.51 -6.59 2.13
N VAL A 84 13.22 -6.54 2.34
CA VAL A 84 12.21 -7.03 1.38
C VAL A 84 11.66 -5.85 0.61
N LYS A 85 11.55 -6.03 -0.72
CA LYS A 85 10.90 -5.10 -1.63
C LYS A 85 9.66 -5.77 -2.19
N GLU A 86 8.51 -5.12 -2.03
CA GLU A 86 7.22 -5.64 -2.44
C GLU A 86 6.43 -4.60 -3.21
N ARG A 87 5.76 -5.02 -4.28
CA ARG A 87 4.81 -4.17 -5.00
C ARG A 87 3.47 -4.23 -4.31
N SER A 88 2.92 -3.06 -4.03
CA SER A 88 1.67 -2.93 -3.31
C SER A 88 0.69 -2.02 -4.07
N HIS A 89 -0.55 -2.06 -3.65
CA HIS A 89 -1.65 -1.28 -4.20
C HIS A 89 -2.18 -0.36 -3.12
N VAL A 90 -2.14 0.95 -3.38
CA VAL A 90 -2.82 1.94 -2.55
C VAL A 90 -4.25 2.08 -3.06
N VAL A 91 -5.20 1.71 -2.22
CA VAL A 91 -6.63 1.71 -2.51
C VAL A 91 -7.30 2.83 -1.71
N SER A 92 -8.17 3.61 -2.34
CA SER A 92 -9.03 4.56 -1.63
C SER A 92 -10.42 4.00 -1.43
N SER A 93 -11.10 4.46 -0.36
CA SER A 93 -12.48 4.03 -0.08
C SER A 93 -13.48 4.56 -1.10
N GLY A 94 -13.15 5.65 -1.82
CA GLY A 94 -14.12 6.31 -2.69
C GLY A 94 -15.36 6.72 -1.91
N LYS A 95 -16.52 6.28 -2.40
CA LYS A 95 -17.83 6.50 -1.75
C LYS A 95 -18.20 5.40 -0.74
N MET A 96 -17.36 4.39 -0.57
CA MET A 96 -17.64 3.25 0.32
C MET A 96 -17.49 3.65 1.79
N GLY A 97 -18.47 3.29 2.61
CA GLY A 97 -18.42 3.53 4.06
C GLY A 97 -17.32 2.73 4.76
N LYS A 98 -16.83 3.25 5.89
CA LYS A 98 -15.66 2.73 6.64
C LYS A 98 -15.69 1.23 6.93
N ARG A 99 -16.86 0.71 7.34
CA ARG A 99 -17.02 -0.72 7.65
C ARG A 99 -16.91 -1.60 6.40
N LYS A 100 -17.60 -1.24 5.33
CA LYS A 100 -17.55 -1.95 4.04
C LYS A 100 -16.14 -1.90 3.45
N PHE A 101 -15.50 -0.73 3.48
CA PHE A 101 -14.13 -0.55 3.02
C PHE A 101 -13.15 -1.46 3.78
N SER A 102 -13.18 -1.42 5.11
CA SER A 102 -12.31 -2.28 5.94
C SER A 102 -12.53 -3.77 5.66
N LYS A 103 -13.78 -4.20 5.52
CA LYS A 103 -14.14 -5.58 5.17
C LYS A 103 -13.64 -5.98 3.79
N ALA A 104 -13.80 -5.10 2.79
CA ALA A 104 -13.34 -5.33 1.42
C ALA A 104 -11.82 -5.48 1.35
N VAL A 105 -11.07 -4.58 2.01
CA VAL A 105 -9.60 -4.61 2.05
C VAL A 105 -9.09 -5.86 2.77
N LYS A 106 -9.65 -6.22 3.91
CA LYS A 106 -9.29 -7.46 4.62
C LYS A 106 -9.55 -8.71 3.79
N SER A 107 -10.68 -8.74 3.08
CA SER A 107 -11.03 -9.83 2.17
C SER A 107 -10.00 -9.97 1.03
N LEU A 108 -9.52 -8.85 0.48
CA LEU A 108 -8.43 -8.87 -0.51
C LEU A 108 -7.15 -9.43 0.11
N GLY A 109 -6.71 -8.91 1.24
CA GLY A 109 -5.52 -9.40 1.94
C GLY A 109 -5.61 -10.90 2.22
N LYS A 110 -6.74 -11.39 2.72
CA LYS A 110 -6.99 -12.82 2.95
C LYS A 110 -6.91 -13.65 1.66
N LYS A 111 -7.57 -13.19 0.59
CA LYS A 111 -7.56 -13.87 -0.72
C LYS A 111 -6.13 -14.04 -1.26
N TYR A 112 -5.29 -13.02 -1.09
CA TYR A 112 -3.91 -13.04 -1.60
C TYR A 112 -2.89 -13.58 -0.59
N GLY A 113 -3.34 -14.07 0.57
CA GLY A 113 -2.50 -14.70 1.58
C GLY A 113 -1.62 -13.73 2.36
N GLN A 114 -2.00 -12.46 2.45
CA GLN A 114 -1.32 -11.48 3.28
C GLN A 114 -1.65 -11.72 4.76
N ASP A 115 -0.68 -11.59 5.64
CA ASP A 115 -0.87 -11.75 7.08
C ASP A 115 -1.61 -10.57 7.71
N SER A 116 -1.39 -9.39 7.11
CA SER A 116 -2.04 -8.14 7.50
C SER A 116 -2.20 -7.22 6.30
N VAL A 117 -3.05 -6.21 6.47
CA VAL A 117 -3.24 -5.10 5.55
C VAL A 117 -3.18 -3.79 6.32
N LEU A 118 -2.65 -2.74 5.69
CA LEU A 118 -2.63 -1.42 6.29
C LEU A 118 -3.91 -0.68 5.91
N ILE A 119 -4.63 -0.14 6.89
CA ILE A 119 -5.88 0.59 6.68
C ILE A 119 -5.88 1.88 7.48
N GLN A 120 -6.13 3.00 6.80
CA GLN A 120 -6.52 4.28 7.37
C GLN A 120 -8.03 4.44 7.16
N LYS A 121 -8.81 4.41 8.25
CA LYS A 121 -10.29 4.45 8.18
C LYS A 121 -10.88 5.85 8.11
N LYS A 122 -10.19 6.84 8.68
CA LYS A 122 -10.66 8.23 8.79
C LYS A 122 -9.81 9.14 7.90
N PRO A 123 -10.40 10.17 7.28
CA PRO A 123 -9.66 11.20 6.56
C PRO A 123 -8.57 11.81 7.43
N GLY A 124 -7.33 11.85 6.96
CA GLY A 124 -6.17 12.40 7.67
C GLY A 124 -5.83 11.71 9.01
N GLY A 125 -6.48 10.59 9.31
CA GLY A 125 -6.30 9.86 10.56
C GLY A 125 -5.11 8.91 10.55
N SER A 126 -4.86 8.30 11.71
CA SER A 126 -3.86 7.24 11.83
C SER A 126 -4.27 5.99 11.07
N ALA A 127 -3.29 5.31 10.51
CA ALA A 127 -3.43 3.99 9.92
C ALA A 127 -3.10 2.90 10.94
N SER A 128 -3.61 1.71 10.68
CA SER A 128 -3.28 0.53 11.45
C SER A 128 -3.04 -0.67 10.54
N LEU A 129 -2.11 -1.51 10.91
CA LEU A 129 -2.03 -2.87 10.39
C LEU A 129 -3.19 -3.67 10.98
N GLN A 130 -3.93 -4.35 10.13
CA GLN A 130 -5.08 -5.17 10.50
C GLN A 130 -4.81 -6.61 10.12
N ALA A 131 -4.83 -7.53 11.08
CA ALA A 131 -4.65 -8.95 10.81
C ALA A 131 -5.74 -9.47 9.87
N THR A 132 -5.33 -10.26 8.89
CA THR A 132 -6.23 -10.93 7.94
C THR A 132 -6.50 -12.39 8.33
N ARG A 133 -5.61 -12.95 9.17
CA ARG A 133 -5.72 -14.29 9.74
C ARG A 133 -5.27 -14.31 11.20
N LYS A 134 -5.62 -15.36 11.92
CA LYS A 134 -5.16 -15.57 13.30
C LYS A 134 -3.64 -15.70 13.32
N GLY A 135 -2.98 -14.95 14.21
CA GLY A 135 -1.51 -14.93 14.32
C GLY A 135 -0.79 -14.06 13.29
N GLY A 136 -1.49 -13.44 12.33
CA GLY A 136 -0.87 -12.62 11.27
C GLY A 136 -0.11 -11.38 11.77
N LEU A 137 -0.33 -10.97 13.01
CA LEU A 137 0.38 -9.88 13.69
C LEU A 137 0.88 -10.32 15.08
N GLY A 138 1.47 -11.52 15.18
CA GLY A 138 1.96 -12.03 16.47
C GLY A 138 0.88 -12.20 17.54
N GLY A 139 -0.37 -12.43 17.13
CA GLY A 139 -1.53 -12.55 18.03
C GLY A 139 -2.35 -11.25 18.18
N ALA A 140 -1.81 -10.09 17.82
CA ALA A 140 -2.56 -8.84 17.80
C ALA A 140 -3.60 -8.83 16.66
N LYS A 141 -4.77 -8.24 16.92
CA LYS A 141 -5.79 -8.02 15.87
C LYS A 141 -5.47 -6.79 15.03
N SER A 142 -4.84 -5.79 15.63
CA SER A 142 -4.51 -4.53 15.00
C SER A 142 -3.34 -3.85 15.72
N ILE A 143 -2.48 -3.18 14.95
CA ILE A 143 -1.34 -2.38 15.45
C ILE A 143 -1.44 -1.00 14.83
N ASN A 144 -1.47 0.06 15.65
CA ASN A 144 -1.44 1.44 15.16
C ASN A 144 -0.04 1.76 14.63
N VAL A 145 0.05 2.31 13.44
CA VAL A 145 1.32 2.70 12.79
C VAL A 145 1.43 4.20 12.55
N GLY A 146 0.50 4.98 13.09
CA GLY A 146 0.53 6.44 12.98
C GLY A 146 -0.05 6.99 11.68
N LYS A 147 0.29 8.26 11.39
CA LYS A 147 -0.22 8.99 10.22
C LYS A 147 0.73 8.88 9.03
N MET A 148 0.16 9.00 7.83
CA MET A 148 0.94 9.10 6.60
C MET A 148 1.82 10.36 6.61
N GLN A 149 3.11 10.18 6.39
CA GLN A 149 4.11 11.25 6.34
C GLN A 149 4.98 11.11 5.08
N PRO A 150 5.40 12.21 4.44
CA PRO A 150 6.40 12.16 3.38
C PRO A 150 7.79 11.85 3.96
N GLY A 151 8.62 11.18 3.17
CA GLY A 151 10.00 10.82 3.54
C GLY A 151 10.17 9.37 3.98
N THR A 152 11.34 9.08 4.51
CA THR A 152 11.72 7.77 5.05
C THR A 152 12.01 7.93 6.53
N THR A 153 11.12 7.46 7.38
CA THR A 153 11.34 7.40 8.82
C THR A 153 10.96 6.01 9.31
N GLY A 154 11.90 5.27 9.88
CA GLY A 154 11.65 3.97 10.47
C GLY A 154 11.97 2.76 9.58
N GLU A 155 11.46 1.60 9.98
CA GLU A 155 11.80 0.29 9.43
C GLU A 155 11.10 -0.05 8.11
N ALA A 156 10.05 0.71 7.75
CA ALA A 156 9.29 0.49 6.54
C ALA A 156 8.97 1.79 5.80
N ASP A 157 9.15 1.79 4.51
CA ASP A 157 8.75 2.89 3.63
C ASP A 157 8.03 2.40 2.37
N THR A 158 7.29 3.31 1.76
CA THR A 158 6.62 3.06 0.49
C THR A 158 7.06 4.10 -0.53
N LYS A 159 7.40 3.64 -1.72
CA LYS A 159 7.93 4.48 -2.81
C LYS A 159 7.00 4.50 -4.01
N ILE A 160 6.74 5.69 -4.51
CA ILE A 160 6.05 5.90 -5.77
C ILE A 160 6.83 6.87 -6.65
N LYS A 161 7.23 6.43 -7.85
CA LYS A 161 7.96 7.23 -8.83
C LYS A 161 9.11 8.06 -8.21
N GLY A 162 9.94 7.40 -7.39
CA GLY A 162 11.10 8.01 -6.77
C GLY A 162 10.85 8.77 -5.47
N LYS A 163 9.61 9.09 -5.11
CA LYS A 163 9.25 9.73 -3.84
C LYS A 163 8.77 8.73 -2.81
N THR A 164 9.16 8.92 -1.57
CA THR A 164 8.84 8.01 -0.46
C THR A 164 7.85 8.63 0.51
N PHE A 165 7.06 7.78 1.12
CA PHE A 165 6.23 8.09 2.27
C PHE A 165 6.23 6.93 3.26
N THR A 166 5.95 7.22 4.51
CA THR A 166 5.89 6.27 5.61
C THR A 166 4.70 6.57 6.51
N TYR A 167 4.51 5.76 7.52
CA TYR A 167 3.55 5.98 8.61
C TYR A 167 4.30 6.06 9.94
N GLY A 168 3.95 7.04 10.76
CA GLY A 168 4.55 7.28 12.06
C GLY A 168 3.88 8.41 12.83
#